data_335860de684dfed165447e32a2111555
#
_entry.id   335860de684dfed165447e32a2111555
#
_cell.length_a   1.000
_cell.length_b   1.000
_cell.length_c   1.000
_cell.angle_alpha   90.00
_cell.angle_beta   90.00
_cell.angle_gamma   90.00
#
_symmetry.space_group_name_H-M   'P 1'
#
loop_
_entity.id
_entity.type
_entity.pdbx_description
1 polymer ?
#
loop_
_entity_poly.entity_id
_entity_poly.type
_entity_poly.pdbx_seq_one_letter_code
_entity_poly.pdbx_strand_id
1 'polypeptide(L)'
;MRNLIAVMAPLVLSLGACGLAPKPAAPPVAIIDPAPVTATTLPALGSGQPVAALDQTSAADKAAATAPKAGGRELGRVSVALGSPAEQGFWLTSPLVTVASKGRVVTASGAQVAVELRPGQGGALLSLAAYRALGLALTDLPEVTVFID
;
A
#
# COMPACT_ATOMS: atom_id res chain seq x y z
N MET A 1 -44.00 -14.29 45.09
CA MET A 1 -43.61 -15.63 45.52
C MET A 1 -42.13 -15.72 45.19
N ARG A 2 -41.26 -15.26 46.08
CA ARG A 2 -40.57 -16.00 47.15
C ARG A 2 -39.76 -17.15 46.56
N ASN A 3 -38.41 -16.94 46.41
CA ASN A 3 -37.47 -17.67 47.26
C ASN A 3 -36.06 -17.06 47.18
N LEU A 4 -35.67 -16.49 48.32
CA LEU A 4 -34.28 -16.29 48.71
C LEU A 4 -33.67 -17.66 49.02
N ILE A 5 -32.46 -17.92 48.55
CA ILE A 5 -31.51 -18.82 49.24
C ILE A 5 -30.16 -18.14 49.22
N ALA A 6 -29.79 -17.63 50.39
CA ALA A 6 -28.47 -17.24 50.77
C ALA A 6 -27.68 -18.51 51.14
N VAL A 7 -26.48 -18.71 50.63
CA VAL A 7 -25.50 -19.65 51.18
C VAL A 7 -24.18 -18.91 51.40
N MET A 8 -23.94 -18.73 52.70
CA MET A 8 -22.65 -18.27 53.27
C MET A 8 -21.61 -19.37 53.26
N ALA A 9 -20.36 -18.93 53.19
CA ALA A 9 -19.15 -19.41 53.91
C ALA A 9 -18.18 -20.27 53.11
N PRO A 10 -16.90 -20.37 53.51
CA PRO A 10 -16.10 -19.52 54.36
C PRO A 10 -14.73 -19.10 53.75
N LEU A 11 -14.18 -18.07 54.32
CA LEU A 11 -12.83 -17.55 54.27
C LEU A 11 -11.79 -18.62 54.69
N VAL A 12 -10.91 -19.01 53.78
CA VAL A 12 -9.67 -19.76 54.15
C VAL A 12 -8.47 -18.85 53.91
N LEU A 13 -7.93 -18.36 55.01
CA LEU A 13 -6.69 -17.62 55.09
C LEU A 13 -5.53 -18.64 55.07
N SER A 14 -4.80 -18.72 53.95
CA SER A 14 -3.53 -19.48 53.92
C SER A 14 -2.37 -18.50 53.79
N LEU A 15 -1.66 -18.28 54.92
CA LEU A 15 -0.33 -17.69 54.93
C LEU A 15 0.61 -18.68 54.26
N GLY A 16 1.10 -18.35 53.07
CA GLY A 16 2.16 -19.05 52.37
C GLY A 16 3.46 -18.25 52.46
N ALA A 17 4.45 -18.87 53.10
CA ALA A 17 5.76 -18.32 53.44
C ALA A 17 6.52 -17.75 52.24
N CYS A 18 7.15 -16.59 52.47
CA CYS A 18 8.19 -16.03 51.61
C CYS A 18 9.42 -16.93 51.59
N GLY A 19 9.59 -17.71 50.54
CA GLY A 19 10.87 -18.35 50.25
C GLY A 19 11.73 -17.37 49.44
N LEU A 20 12.71 -16.72 50.10
CA LEU A 20 13.80 -16.04 49.37
C LEU A 20 14.65 -17.13 48.67
N ALA A 21 14.43 -17.33 47.39
CA ALA A 21 15.37 -18.07 46.57
C ALA A 21 16.58 -17.14 46.26
N PRO A 22 17.83 -17.61 46.48
CA PRO A 22 19.00 -16.82 46.08
C PRO A 22 19.02 -16.68 44.56
N LYS A 23 19.09 -15.42 44.08
CA LYS A 23 19.29 -15.10 42.70
C LYS A 23 20.56 -15.78 42.19
N PRO A 24 20.51 -16.62 41.14
CA PRO A 24 21.73 -17.15 40.55
C PRO A 24 22.55 -15.99 40.00
N ALA A 25 23.81 -15.92 40.43
CA ALA A 25 24.79 -14.99 39.92
C ALA A 25 24.95 -15.22 38.41
N ALA A 26 24.75 -14.17 37.64
CA ALA A 26 24.99 -14.19 36.20
C ALA A 26 26.48 -14.59 35.96
N PRO A 27 26.77 -15.47 35.01
CA PRO A 27 28.14 -15.76 34.63
C PRO A 27 28.81 -14.51 34.12
N PRO A 28 30.13 -14.32 34.36
CA PRO A 28 30.84 -13.13 33.83
C PRO A 28 30.69 -13.11 32.32
N VAL A 29 30.13 -12.01 31.80
CA VAL A 29 30.09 -11.73 30.37
C VAL A 29 31.54 -11.64 29.91
N ALA A 30 32.00 -12.68 29.18
CA ALA A 30 33.25 -12.56 28.47
C ALA A 30 33.12 -11.40 27.50
N ILE A 31 33.95 -10.38 27.69
CA ILE A 31 34.13 -9.29 26.73
C ILE A 31 34.74 -9.96 25.50
N ILE A 32 33.88 -10.32 24.55
CA ILE A 32 34.32 -10.74 23.22
C ILE A 32 34.85 -9.46 22.58
N ASP A 33 36.16 -9.37 22.47
CA ASP A 33 36.85 -8.37 21.66
C ASP A 33 36.18 -8.36 20.27
N PRO A 34 35.64 -7.24 19.78
CA PRO A 34 35.01 -7.22 18.46
C PRO A 34 36.12 -7.51 17.43
N ALA A 35 36.12 -8.72 16.90
CA ALA A 35 36.96 -9.01 15.74
C ALA A 35 36.68 -7.95 14.66
N PRO A 36 37.72 -7.43 13.98
CA PRO A 36 37.52 -6.44 12.93
C PRO A 36 36.58 -7.05 11.88
N VAL A 37 35.35 -6.58 11.87
CA VAL A 37 34.41 -6.88 10.78
C VAL A 37 35.00 -6.24 9.53
N THR A 38 35.68 -7.05 8.73
CA THR A 38 36.01 -6.66 7.37
C THR A 38 34.68 -6.34 6.71
N ALA A 39 34.42 -5.05 6.45
CA ALA A 39 33.26 -4.64 5.68
C ALA A 39 33.38 -5.32 4.31
N THR A 40 32.70 -6.44 4.15
CA THR A 40 32.46 -7.00 2.84
C THR A 40 31.62 -5.99 2.11
N THR A 41 32.25 -5.20 1.25
CA THR A 41 31.54 -4.34 0.32
C THR A 41 30.64 -5.26 -0.46
N LEU A 42 29.33 -5.26 -0.12
CA LEU A 42 28.32 -5.90 -0.95
C LEU A 42 28.55 -5.32 -2.36
N PRO A 43 28.71 -6.18 -3.38
CA PRO A 43 28.73 -5.68 -4.75
C PRO A 43 27.47 -4.83 -4.89
N ALA A 44 27.64 -3.57 -5.30
CA ALA A 44 26.55 -2.63 -5.46
C ALA A 44 25.45 -3.37 -6.22
N LEU A 45 24.36 -3.68 -5.52
CA LEU A 45 23.14 -4.17 -6.14
C LEU A 45 22.86 -3.13 -7.22
N GLY A 46 22.99 -3.57 -8.48
CA GLY A 46 23.06 -2.71 -9.66
C GLY A 46 22.12 -1.52 -9.51
N SER A 47 22.64 -0.34 -9.75
CA SER A 47 21.94 0.94 -9.60
C SER A 47 20.51 0.77 -10.12
N GLY A 48 19.55 0.72 -9.20
CA GLY A 48 18.15 0.50 -9.52
C GLY A 48 17.76 1.50 -10.61
N GLN A 49 17.24 1.00 -11.71
CA GLN A 49 16.84 1.85 -12.81
C GLN A 49 15.83 2.87 -12.29
N PRO A 50 16.02 4.18 -12.52
CA PRO A 50 15.08 5.17 -12.04
C PRO A 50 13.70 4.86 -12.62
N VAL A 51 12.66 4.97 -11.79
CA VAL A 51 11.26 4.68 -12.19
C VAL A 51 10.86 5.41 -13.47
N ALA A 52 11.47 6.58 -13.72
CA ALA A 52 11.33 7.30 -14.99
C ALA A 52 11.75 6.51 -16.23
N ALA A 53 12.76 5.66 -16.12
CA ALA A 53 13.22 4.85 -17.23
C ALA A 53 12.32 3.63 -17.51
N LEU A 54 11.46 3.27 -16.59
CA LEU A 54 10.47 2.21 -16.77
C LEU A 54 9.24 2.70 -17.58
N ASP A 55 9.00 4.00 -17.64
CA ASP A 55 7.93 4.58 -18.44
C ASP A 55 8.40 4.77 -19.88
N GLN A 56 8.11 3.82 -20.73
CA GLN A 56 8.45 3.84 -22.17
C GLN A 56 7.38 4.54 -23.02
N THR A 57 6.39 5.18 -22.41
CA THR A 57 5.33 5.89 -23.11
C THR A 57 5.88 7.13 -23.80
N SER A 58 5.63 7.29 -25.08
CA SER A 58 6.11 8.45 -25.84
C SER A 58 5.41 9.75 -25.43
N ALA A 59 6.02 10.88 -25.74
CA ALA A 59 5.41 12.18 -25.54
C ALA A 59 4.11 12.35 -26.36
N ALA A 60 4.05 11.75 -27.54
CA ALA A 60 2.87 11.75 -28.39
C ALA A 60 1.72 10.96 -27.76
N ASP A 61 2.00 9.78 -27.21
CA ASP A 61 1.01 8.97 -26.50
C ASP A 61 0.47 9.68 -25.26
N LYS A 62 1.35 10.34 -24.51
CA LYS A 62 0.93 11.15 -23.35
C LYS A 62 0.03 12.32 -23.76
N ALA A 63 0.41 13.03 -24.82
CA ALA A 63 -0.40 14.14 -25.34
C ALA A 63 -1.78 13.65 -25.82
N ALA A 64 -1.84 12.51 -26.51
CA ALA A 64 -3.10 11.92 -26.96
C ALA A 64 -3.96 11.44 -25.78
N ALA A 65 -3.35 10.84 -24.76
CA ALA A 65 -4.07 10.36 -23.59
C ALA A 65 -4.59 11.48 -22.68
N THR A 66 -3.89 12.61 -22.62
CA THR A 66 -4.28 13.77 -21.81
C THR A 66 -5.15 14.77 -22.57
N ALA A 67 -5.43 14.54 -23.85
CA ALA A 67 -6.31 15.41 -24.63
C ALA A 67 -7.68 15.56 -23.95
N PRO A 68 -8.24 16.80 -23.90
CA PRO A 68 -9.53 17.02 -23.27
C PRO A 68 -10.61 16.18 -23.95
N LYS A 69 -11.32 15.38 -23.17
CA LYS A 69 -12.42 14.56 -23.63
C LYS A 69 -13.63 14.82 -22.75
N ALA A 70 -14.74 15.19 -23.37
CA ALA A 70 -16.03 15.37 -22.70
C ALA A 70 -16.93 14.14 -22.93
N GLY A 71 -17.91 13.97 -22.08
CA GLY A 71 -18.88 12.86 -22.17
C GLY A 71 -18.45 11.64 -21.36
N GLY A 72 -19.07 10.51 -21.63
CA GLY A 72 -18.90 9.30 -20.86
C GLY A 72 -19.74 9.25 -19.58
N ARG A 73 -19.98 8.05 -19.08
CA ARG A 73 -20.71 7.84 -17.82
C ARG A 73 -19.75 7.72 -16.65
N GLU A 74 -20.01 8.50 -15.61
CA GLU A 74 -19.27 8.36 -14.36
C GLU A 74 -19.57 7.02 -13.70
N LEU A 75 -18.52 6.28 -13.34
CA LEU A 75 -18.60 5.05 -12.57
C LEU A 75 -18.49 5.31 -11.07
N GLY A 76 -17.83 6.40 -10.68
CA GLY A 76 -17.64 6.79 -9.30
C GLY A 76 -16.22 7.28 -9.01
N ARG A 77 -15.97 7.51 -7.72
CA ARG A 77 -14.66 7.94 -7.20
C ARG A 77 -13.95 6.79 -6.50
N VAL A 78 -12.65 6.77 -6.63
CA VAL A 78 -11.81 5.75 -6.00
C VAL A 78 -10.42 6.29 -5.71
N SER A 79 -9.85 5.91 -4.57
CA SER A 79 -8.43 6.16 -4.29
C SER A 79 -7.61 5.14 -5.06
N VAL A 80 -6.61 5.64 -5.79
CA VAL A 80 -5.75 4.80 -6.61
C VAL A 80 -4.35 4.72 -6.02
N ALA A 81 -3.74 3.54 -6.13
CA ALA A 81 -2.33 3.33 -5.85
C ALA A 81 -1.57 3.08 -7.16
N LEU A 82 -0.25 3.24 -7.11
CA LEU A 82 0.60 2.90 -8.25
C LEU A 82 0.53 1.39 -8.51
N GLY A 83 0.18 1.02 -9.73
CA GLY A 83 0.22 -0.35 -10.21
C GLY A 83 1.64 -0.81 -10.56
N SER A 84 1.77 -1.96 -11.21
CA SER A 84 3.07 -2.49 -11.62
C SER A 84 3.82 -1.51 -12.52
N PRO A 85 5.02 -1.02 -12.11
CA PRO A 85 5.80 -0.09 -12.94
C PRO A 85 6.35 -0.74 -14.23
N ALA A 86 6.43 -2.07 -14.26
CA ALA A 86 6.89 -2.82 -15.43
C ALA A 86 5.82 -2.94 -16.51
N GLU A 87 4.57 -2.68 -16.17
CA GLU A 87 3.45 -2.79 -17.11
C GLU A 87 3.24 -1.46 -17.83
N GLN A 88 3.40 -1.51 -19.16
CA GLN A 88 3.37 -0.34 -20.01
C GLN A 88 1.94 0.13 -20.35
N GLY A 89 1.83 1.39 -20.78
CA GLY A 89 0.57 1.96 -21.27
C GLY A 89 -0.27 2.63 -20.19
N PHE A 90 -1.43 3.14 -20.62
CA PHE A 90 -2.39 3.84 -19.77
C PHE A 90 -3.51 2.90 -19.38
N TRP A 91 -3.57 2.47 -18.14
CA TRP A 91 -4.61 1.57 -17.65
C TRP A 91 -4.97 1.87 -16.19
N LEU A 92 -6.21 1.52 -15.85
CA LEU A 92 -6.73 1.51 -14.48
C LEU A 92 -7.39 0.17 -14.21
N THR A 93 -6.98 -0.51 -13.16
CA THR A 93 -7.68 -1.67 -12.61
C THR A 93 -8.48 -1.23 -11.40
N SER A 94 -9.79 -1.51 -11.38
CA SER A 94 -10.67 -1.04 -10.29
C SER A 94 -11.86 -1.97 -10.10
N PRO A 95 -12.36 -2.13 -8.85
CA PRO A 95 -13.60 -2.86 -8.57
C PRO A 95 -14.86 -2.15 -9.12
N LEU A 96 -14.77 -0.87 -9.49
CA LEU A 96 -15.86 -0.15 -10.15
C LEU A 96 -16.08 -0.61 -11.60
N VAL A 97 -15.08 -1.29 -12.17
CA VAL A 97 -15.11 -1.78 -13.56
C VAL A 97 -15.48 -3.25 -13.55
N THR A 98 -16.55 -3.59 -14.22
CA THR A 98 -17.03 -4.97 -14.34
C THR A 98 -16.61 -5.65 -15.64
N VAL A 99 -16.39 -4.86 -16.69
CA VAL A 99 -15.97 -5.31 -18.02
C VAL A 99 -14.90 -4.37 -18.53
N ALA A 100 -13.85 -4.95 -19.13
CA ALA A 100 -12.78 -4.16 -19.74
C ALA A 100 -13.34 -3.22 -20.82
N SER A 101 -13.00 -1.95 -20.74
CA SER A 101 -13.53 -0.89 -21.60
C SER A 101 -12.55 0.28 -21.70
N LYS A 102 -12.82 1.18 -22.62
CA LYS A 102 -12.12 2.47 -22.67
C LYS A 102 -12.80 3.47 -21.75
N GLY A 103 -12.01 4.34 -21.17
CA GLY A 103 -12.54 5.40 -20.34
C GLY A 103 -11.48 6.44 -20.00
N ARG A 104 -11.74 7.23 -19.00
CA ARG A 104 -10.79 8.23 -18.51
C ARG A 104 -10.85 8.35 -16.99
N VAL A 105 -9.78 8.84 -16.47
CA VAL A 105 -9.60 9.19 -15.05
C VAL A 105 -9.45 10.70 -14.94
N VAL A 106 -10.13 11.30 -13.98
CA VAL A 106 -10.08 12.73 -13.70
C VAL A 106 -9.69 12.95 -12.24
N THR A 107 -8.66 13.75 -12.01
CA THR A 107 -8.22 14.14 -10.67
C THR A 107 -9.07 15.26 -10.09
N ALA A 108 -8.98 15.51 -8.78
CA ALA A 108 -9.63 16.64 -8.13
C ALA A 108 -9.19 18.01 -8.70
N SER A 109 -7.97 18.09 -9.25
CA SER A 109 -7.47 19.29 -9.94
C SER A 109 -8.02 19.48 -11.35
N GLY A 110 -8.79 18.53 -11.87
CA GLY A 110 -9.33 18.55 -13.22
C GLY A 110 -8.39 18.00 -14.30
N ALA A 111 -7.19 17.55 -13.94
CA ALA A 111 -6.33 16.86 -14.88
C ALA A 111 -6.96 15.51 -15.25
N GLN A 112 -6.88 15.15 -16.53
CA GLN A 112 -7.50 13.92 -17.03
C GLN A 112 -6.55 13.13 -17.92
N VAL A 113 -6.76 11.81 -17.94
CA VAL A 113 -6.04 10.90 -18.82
C VAL A 113 -6.97 9.78 -19.30
N ALA A 114 -6.93 9.49 -20.59
CA ALA A 114 -7.61 8.35 -21.17
C ALA A 114 -6.87 7.07 -20.82
N VAL A 115 -7.62 6.07 -20.38
CA VAL A 115 -7.07 4.80 -19.90
C VAL A 115 -7.92 3.62 -20.38
N GLU A 116 -7.30 2.46 -20.44
CA GLU A 116 -8.01 1.19 -20.49
C GLU A 116 -8.51 0.85 -19.07
N LEU A 117 -9.80 0.75 -18.91
CA LEU A 117 -10.45 0.33 -17.67
C LEU A 117 -10.49 -1.21 -17.61
N ARG A 118 -9.98 -1.75 -16.52
CA ARG A 118 -9.92 -3.22 -16.32
C ARG A 118 -10.62 -3.59 -15.02
N PRO A 119 -11.39 -4.69 -15.00
CA PRO A 119 -11.95 -5.19 -13.76
C PRO A 119 -10.85 -5.63 -12.81
N GLY A 120 -11.03 -5.35 -11.53
CA GLY A 120 -10.09 -5.70 -10.48
C GLY A 120 -10.75 -6.00 -9.15
N GLN A 121 -10.03 -6.71 -8.29
CA GLN A 121 -10.45 -7.03 -6.93
C GLN A 121 -9.65 -6.16 -5.94
N GLY A 122 -10.29 -5.65 -4.92
CA GLY A 122 -9.62 -4.87 -3.87
C GLY A 122 -9.37 -3.40 -4.23
N GLY A 123 -8.17 -2.88 -3.97
CA GLY A 123 -7.81 -1.49 -4.25
C GLY A 123 -7.66 -1.18 -5.72
N ALA A 124 -7.96 0.06 -6.12
CA ALA A 124 -7.73 0.47 -7.49
C ALA A 124 -6.24 0.75 -7.75
N LEU A 125 -5.76 0.31 -8.92
CA LEU A 125 -4.37 0.46 -9.35
C LEU A 125 -4.33 1.23 -10.67
N LEU A 126 -3.49 2.26 -10.71
CA LEU A 126 -3.29 3.10 -11.88
C LEU A 126 -1.87 2.91 -12.43
N SER A 127 -1.72 2.86 -13.74
CA SER A 127 -0.43 2.67 -14.39
C SER A 127 0.56 3.81 -14.11
N LEU A 128 1.87 3.50 -14.17
CA LEU A 128 2.94 4.49 -14.03
C LEU A 128 2.81 5.62 -15.06
N ALA A 129 2.51 5.28 -16.30
CA ALA A 129 2.33 6.27 -17.37
C ALA A 129 1.19 7.26 -17.06
N ALA A 130 0.07 6.76 -16.53
CA ALA A 130 -1.07 7.60 -16.15
C ALA A 130 -0.75 8.48 -14.93
N TYR A 131 -0.07 7.95 -13.89
CA TYR A 131 0.41 8.74 -12.75
C TYR A 131 1.25 9.93 -13.20
N ARG A 132 2.20 9.68 -14.09
CA ARG A 132 3.09 10.72 -14.61
C ARG A 132 2.37 11.72 -15.52
N ALA A 133 1.45 11.25 -16.36
CA ALA A 133 0.65 12.11 -17.22
C ALA A 133 -0.27 13.04 -16.42
N LEU A 134 -0.76 12.59 -15.27
CA LEU A 134 -1.57 13.38 -14.35
C LEU A 134 -0.74 14.28 -13.40
N GLY A 135 0.60 14.17 -13.42
CA GLY A 135 1.49 14.90 -12.52
C GLY A 135 1.39 14.48 -11.06
N LEU A 136 0.98 13.25 -10.79
CA LEU A 136 0.82 12.71 -9.43
C LEU A 136 2.16 12.22 -8.88
N ALA A 137 2.38 12.40 -7.57
CA ALA A 137 3.52 11.79 -6.90
C ALA A 137 3.30 10.29 -6.74
N LEU A 138 4.32 9.48 -7.02
CA LEU A 138 4.20 8.01 -7.09
C LEU A 138 3.91 7.35 -5.74
N THR A 139 4.12 8.07 -4.65
CA THR A 139 3.84 7.65 -3.28
C THR A 139 2.46 8.05 -2.78
N ASP A 140 1.76 8.89 -3.53
CA ASP A 140 0.45 9.37 -3.14
C ASP A 140 -0.65 8.35 -3.45
N LEU A 141 -1.75 8.46 -2.73
CA LEU A 141 -2.98 7.71 -2.95
C LEU A 141 -4.12 8.70 -3.32
N PRO A 142 -4.05 9.33 -4.49
CA PRO A 142 -5.02 10.34 -4.85
C PRO A 142 -6.40 9.73 -5.10
N GLU A 143 -7.43 10.50 -4.77
CA GLU A 143 -8.79 10.20 -5.20
C GLU A 143 -9.01 10.69 -6.63
N VAL A 144 -9.56 9.84 -7.46
CA VAL A 144 -9.86 10.13 -8.86
C VAL A 144 -11.30 9.73 -9.18
N THR A 145 -11.91 10.45 -10.13
CA THR A 145 -13.20 10.09 -10.69
C THR A 145 -13.01 9.30 -11.98
N VAL A 146 -13.68 8.17 -12.09
CA VAL A 146 -13.58 7.25 -13.23
C VAL A 146 -14.80 7.40 -14.13
N PHE A 147 -14.55 7.56 -15.41
CA PHE A 147 -15.59 7.63 -16.45
C PHE A 147 -15.36 6.53 -17.48
N ILE A 148 -16.43 5.88 -17.90
CA ILE A 148 -16.46 4.98 -19.06
C ILE A 148 -16.93 5.74 -20.27
N ASP A 149 -16.30 5.50 -21.44
CA ASP A 149 -16.64 6.13 -22.73
C ASP A 149 -17.80 5.45 -23.44
#